data_4b26d403ba46f0bedccdcfe9479ef2b8
#
_entry.id   4b26d403ba46f0bedccdcfe9479ef2b8
#
_cell.length_a   1.000
_cell.length_b   1.000
_cell.length_c   1.000
_cell.angle_alpha   90.00
_cell.angle_beta   90.00
_cell.angle_gamma   90.00
#
_symmetry.space_group_name_H-M   'P 1'
#
loop_
_entity.id
_entity.type
_entity.pdbx_description
1 polymer ?
#
loop_
_entity_poly.entity_id
_entity_poly.type
_entity_poly.pdbx_seq_one_letter_code
_entity_poly.pdbx_strand_id
1 'polypeptide(L)'
;MGLLCMNLTIDDIYDLFTWDASFSNEEYNVRVEQGIAEARKLRNIYPFIQPIVAGRNSKSVWEPCAKVIALKSNEELDDYMYLLLEWLQDMNWPGAEIVFERLSQIPFAKIQDHVEFSIH
;
A
#
# COMPACT_ATOMS: atom_id res chain seq x y z
N MET A 1 -24.08 17.90 2.07
CA MET A 1 -22.95 17.45 2.16
C MET A 1 -21.91 17.55 1.09
N GLY A 2 -21.38 18.72 1.00
CA GLY A 2 -20.30 18.99 0.08
C GLY A 2 -19.11 18.08 0.28
N LEU A 3 -18.98 17.55 1.48
CA LEU A 3 -17.87 16.66 1.79
C LEU A 3 -17.80 15.43 0.91
N LEU A 4 -18.98 14.98 0.45
CA LEU A 4 -19.03 13.79 -0.40
C LEU A 4 -18.38 13.99 -1.75
N CYS A 5 -18.23 15.24 -2.15
CA CYS A 5 -17.65 15.56 -3.45
C CYS A 5 -16.16 15.84 -3.38
N MET A 6 -15.59 15.84 -2.19
CA MET A 6 -14.17 16.14 -2.02
C MET A 6 -13.34 14.89 -2.26
N ASN A 7 -12.31 15.06 -3.09
CA ASN A 7 -11.32 14.01 -3.31
C ASN A 7 -10.11 14.34 -2.44
N LEU A 8 -9.69 13.36 -1.66
CA LEU A 8 -8.50 13.52 -0.84
C LEU A 8 -7.25 13.42 -1.70
N THR A 9 -6.26 14.21 -1.36
CA THR A 9 -4.95 14.12 -2.01
C THR A 9 -4.16 12.94 -1.43
N ILE A 10 -3.06 12.60 -2.07
CA ILE A 10 -2.16 11.58 -1.53
C ILE A 10 -1.69 11.99 -0.13
N ASP A 11 -1.36 13.26 0.06
CA ASP A 11 -0.92 13.74 1.37
C ASP A 11 -2.01 13.60 2.43
N ASP A 12 -3.26 13.86 2.06
CA ASP A 12 -4.38 13.68 2.98
C ASP A 12 -4.53 12.23 3.39
N ILE A 13 -4.34 11.31 2.44
CA ILE A 13 -4.45 9.88 2.72
C ILE A 13 -3.32 9.43 3.64
N TYR A 14 -2.10 9.87 3.37
CA TYR A 14 -0.97 9.56 4.24
C TYR A 14 -1.19 10.10 5.65
N ASP A 15 -1.80 11.27 5.77
CA ASP A 15 -2.12 11.83 7.07
C ASP A 15 -3.09 10.94 7.84
N LEU A 16 -4.08 10.37 7.14
CA LEU A 16 -5.01 9.44 7.76
C LEU A 16 -4.33 8.15 8.21
N PHE A 17 -3.26 7.76 7.55
CA PHE A 17 -2.52 6.55 7.89
C PHE A 17 -1.50 6.78 9.03
N THR A 18 -1.20 8.03 9.33
CA THR A 18 -0.18 8.34 10.32
C THR A 18 -0.73 8.16 11.73
N TRP A 19 -0.03 7.36 12.52
CA TRP A 19 -0.41 7.14 13.93
C TRP A 19 0.07 8.30 14.79
N ASP A 20 -0.75 8.64 15.78
CA ASP A 20 -0.41 9.66 16.76
C ASP A 20 -0.84 9.12 18.13
N ALA A 21 0.00 9.36 19.14
CA ALA A 21 -0.26 8.89 20.49
C ALA A 21 -1.56 9.46 21.07
N SER A 22 -2.07 10.57 20.52
CA SER A 22 -3.33 11.15 20.99
C SER A 22 -4.56 10.38 20.53
N PHE A 23 -4.39 9.46 19.56
CA PHE A 23 -5.54 8.69 19.04
C PHE A 23 -5.75 7.45 19.90
N SER A 24 -7.03 7.10 20.11
CA SER A 24 -7.37 5.79 20.60
C SER A 24 -7.19 4.78 19.46
N ASN A 25 -7.15 3.50 19.79
CA ASN A 25 -7.08 2.46 18.76
C ASN A 25 -8.28 2.54 17.81
N GLU A 26 -9.44 2.81 18.35
CA GLU A 26 -10.64 2.96 17.53
C GLU A 26 -10.55 4.13 16.58
N GLU A 27 -10.10 5.27 17.07
CA GLU A 27 -9.95 6.46 16.25
C GLU A 27 -8.95 6.21 15.11
N TYR A 28 -7.84 5.59 15.43
CA TYR A 28 -6.85 5.30 14.41
C TYR A 28 -7.39 4.33 13.37
N ASN A 29 -8.08 3.29 13.79
CA ASN A 29 -8.65 2.32 12.85
C ASN A 29 -9.66 2.96 11.91
N VAL A 30 -10.48 3.85 12.41
CA VAL A 30 -11.46 4.58 11.58
C VAL A 30 -10.72 5.44 10.54
N ARG A 31 -9.67 6.13 10.96
CA ARG A 31 -8.88 6.94 10.05
C ARG A 31 -8.23 6.09 8.96
N VAL A 32 -7.65 4.97 9.34
CA VAL A 32 -7.02 4.06 8.38
C VAL A 32 -8.04 3.54 7.37
N GLU A 33 -9.20 3.11 7.84
CA GLU A 33 -10.24 2.62 6.95
C GLU A 33 -10.72 3.69 5.97
N GLN A 34 -10.85 4.91 6.44
CA GLN A 34 -11.22 6.03 5.59
C GLN A 34 -10.17 6.27 4.52
N GLY A 35 -8.91 6.26 4.91
CA GLY A 35 -7.80 6.46 3.98
C GLY A 35 -7.73 5.35 2.94
N ILE A 36 -7.96 4.10 3.35
CA ILE A 36 -7.97 2.97 2.43
C ILE A 36 -9.10 3.12 1.42
N ALA A 37 -10.29 3.50 1.88
CA ALA A 37 -11.43 3.68 0.99
C ALA A 37 -11.14 4.76 -0.07
N GLU A 38 -10.48 5.84 0.33
CA GLU A 38 -10.14 6.90 -0.61
C GLU A 38 -9.01 6.47 -1.55
N ALA A 39 -8.00 5.80 -1.03
CA ALA A 39 -6.88 5.33 -1.84
C ALA A 39 -7.34 4.30 -2.88
N ARG A 40 -8.33 3.52 -2.54
CA ARG A 40 -8.87 2.50 -3.44
C ARG A 40 -9.39 3.09 -4.74
N LYS A 41 -9.84 4.34 -4.70
CA LYS A 41 -10.38 5.02 -5.89
C LYS A 41 -9.29 5.54 -6.82
N LEU A 42 -8.06 5.62 -6.34
CA LEU A 42 -6.97 6.17 -7.13
C LEU A 42 -6.36 5.10 -8.03
N ARG A 43 -6.03 5.48 -9.24
CA ARG A 43 -5.42 4.55 -10.20
C ARG A 43 -3.93 4.39 -9.98
N ASN A 44 -3.26 5.47 -9.59
CA ASN A 44 -1.82 5.43 -9.40
C ASN A 44 -1.49 4.83 -8.03
N ILE A 45 -0.94 3.62 -8.03
CA ILE A 45 -0.60 2.92 -6.80
C ILE A 45 0.83 3.19 -6.34
N TYR A 46 1.65 3.80 -7.19
CA TYR A 46 3.06 4.03 -6.87
C TYR A 46 3.27 4.69 -5.50
N PRO A 47 2.50 5.73 -5.12
CA PRO A 47 2.70 6.38 -3.83
C PRO A 47 2.48 5.47 -2.62
N PHE A 48 1.84 4.33 -2.80
CA PHE A 48 1.57 3.41 -1.70
C PHE A 48 2.55 2.26 -1.61
N ILE A 49 3.51 2.18 -2.53
CA ILE A 49 4.51 1.11 -2.52
C ILE A 49 5.69 1.53 -1.66
N GLN A 50 6.02 0.71 -0.66
CA GLN A 50 7.14 0.99 0.23
C GLN A 50 8.24 -0.03 -0.06
N PRO A 51 9.48 0.32 0.14
CA PRO A 51 10.02 1.55 0.77
C PRO A 51 10.29 2.70 -0.20
N ILE A 52 9.60 2.78 -1.32
CA ILE A 52 9.87 3.74 -2.37
C ILE A 52 9.80 5.19 -1.88
N VAL A 53 8.86 5.47 -0.99
CA VAL A 53 8.68 6.83 -0.47
C VAL A 53 9.44 7.00 0.84
N ALA A 54 10.65 6.45 0.87
CA ALA A 54 11.50 6.48 2.06
C ALA A 54 11.77 7.90 2.50
N GLY A 55 11.82 8.10 3.81
CA GLY A 55 12.12 9.38 4.41
C GLY A 55 10.94 10.31 4.54
N ARG A 56 9.86 10.01 3.84
CA ARG A 56 8.66 10.83 3.92
C ARG A 56 7.81 10.50 5.12
N ASN A 57 7.75 9.23 5.47
CA ASN A 57 6.80 8.75 6.46
C ASN A 57 7.44 7.78 7.41
N SER A 58 6.87 7.69 8.60
CA SER A 58 7.26 6.64 9.52
C SER A 58 6.77 5.31 9.00
N LYS A 59 7.38 4.23 9.50
CA LYS A 59 6.96 2.89 9.11
C LYS A 59 5.52 2.56 9.52
N SER A 60 4.91 3.39 10.36
CA SER A 60 3.52 3.17 10.75
C SER A 60 2.55 3.27 9.59
N VAL A 61 2.91 3.96 8.50
CA VAL A 61 2.03 4.05 7.33
C VAL A 61 2.19 2.87 6.38
N TRP A 62 3.22 2.04 6.54
CA TRP A 62 3.50 0.95 5.60
C TRP A 62 2.41 -0.11 5.60
N GLU A 63 1.89 -0.48 6.77
CA GLU A 63 0.85 -1.49 6.82
C GLU A 63 -0.45 -1.04 6.16
N PRO A 64 -0.96 0.17 6.44
CA PRO A 64 -2.12 0.68 5.69
C PRO A 64 -1.86 0.74 4.18
N CYS A 65 -0.66 1.13 3.76
CA CYS A 65 -0.32 1.15 2.35
C CYS A 65 -0.38 -0.26 1.74
N ALA A 66 0.11 -1.27 2.47
CA ALA A 66 0.03 -2.64 2.01
C ALA A 66 -1.42 -3.09 1.84
N LYS A 67 -2.30 -2.65 2.73
CA LYS A 67 -3.71 -2.96 2.62
C LYS A 67 -4.34 -2.35 1.36
N VAL A 68 -3.91 -1.14 0.99
CA VAL A 68 -4.34 -0.54 -0.28
C VAL A 68 -3.89 -1.40 -1.45
N ILE A 69 -2.62 -1.81 -1.46
CA ILE A 69 -2.07 -2.64 -2.53
C ILE A 69 -2.87 -3.95 -2.64
N ALA A 70 -3.22 -4.54 -1.51
CA ALA A 70 -3.95 -5.82 -1.50
C ALA A 70 -5.34 -5.72 -2.14
N LEU A 71 -5.89 -4.53 -2.25
CA LEU A 71 -7.21 -4.31 -2.85
C LEU A 71 -7.16 -4.06 -4.36
N LYS A 72 -5.97 -3.94 -4.92
CA LYS A 72 -5.81 -3.63 -6.34
C LYS A 72 -5.87 -4.89 -7.19
N SER A 73 -6.25 -4.74 -8.45
CA SER A 73 -6.34 -5.86 -9.38
C SER A 73 -4.95 -6.35 -9.79
N ASN A 74 -4.89 -7.55 -10.32
CA ASN A 74 -3.62 -8.10 -10.82
C ASN A 74 -3.05 -7.19 -11.92
N GLU A 75 -3.90 -6.65 -12.77
CA GLU A 75 -3.47 -5.77 -13.85
C GLU A 75 -2.84 -4.49 -13.31
N GLU A 76 -3.45 -3.93 -12.27
CA GLU A 76 -2.89 -2.72 -11.65
C GLU A 76 -1.54 -2.97 -11.00
N LEU A 77 -1.35 -4.17 -10.45
CA LEU A 77 -0.10 -4.52 -9.77
C LEU A 77 1.00 -4.91 -10.74
N ASP A 78 0.64 -5.36 -11.93
CA ASP A 78 1.60 -5.92 -12.88
C ASP A 78 2.75 -4.97 -13.21
N ASP A 79 2.44 -3.71 -13.46
CA ASP A 79 3.46 -2.73 -13.83
C ASP A 79 4.44 -2.41 -12.71
N TYR A 80 4.09 -2.76 -11.48
CA TYR A 80 4.89 -2.44 -10.31
C TYR A 80 5.42 -3.69 -9.60
N MET A 81 5.33 -4.83 -10.26
CA MET A 81 5.64 -6.11 -9.62
C MET A 81 7.04 -6.15 -9.00
N TYR A 82 8.05 -5.65 -9.72
CA TYR A 82 9.41 -5.70 -9.19
C TYR A 82 9.57 -4.83 -7.93
N LEU A 83 8.82 -3.73 -7.86
CA LEU A 83 8.84 -2.89 -6.67
C LEU A 83 8.16 -3.56 -5.49
N LEU A 84 7.07 -4.28 -5.78
CA LEU A 84 6.37 -5.03 -4.74
C LEU A 84 7.23 -6.18 -4.22
N LEU A 85 7.97 -6.83 -5.11
CA LEU A 85 8.90 -7.89 -4.72
C LEU A 85 10.03 -7.34 -3.85
N GLU A 86 10.44 -6.09 -4.09
CA GLU A 86 11.44 -5.43 -3.28
C GLU A 86 10.97 -5.26 -1.84
N TRP A 87 9.68 -4.99 -1.65
CA TRP A 87 9.09 -4.88 -0.31
C TRP A 87 9.25 -6.19 0.47
N LEU A 88 9.30 -7.31 -0.23
CA LEU A 88 9.40 -8.63 0.40
C LEU A 88 10.83 -9.03 0.76
N GLN A 89 11.82 -8.20 0.46
CA GLN A 89 13.21 -8.52 0.78
C GLN A 89 13.45 -8.63 2.28
N ASP A 90 12.65 -7.95 3.06
CA ASP A 90 12.67 -8.10 4.51
C ASP A 90 11.24 -8.30 4.99
N MET A 91 10.91 -9.54 5.31
CA MET A 91 9.57 -9.89 5.76
C MET A 91 9.22 -9.32 7.13
N ASN A 92 10.20 -8.73 7.82
CA ASN A 92 9.94 -8.02 9.07
C ASN A 92 9.46 -6.59 8.84
N TRP A 93 9.56 -6.09 7.62
CA TRP A 93 9.05 -4.76 7.31
C TRP A 93 7.53 -4.74 7.46
N PRO A 94 6.96 -3.65 8.02
CA PRO A 94 5.51 -3.56 8.15
C PRO A 94 4.83 -3.72 6.79
N GLY A 95 3.78 -4.51 6.76
CA GLY A 95 3.00 -4.72 5.54
C GLY A 95 3.55 -5.79 4.60
N ALA A 96 4.79 -6.27 4.81
CA ALA A 96 5.38 -7.25 3.91
C ALA A 96 4.54 -8.52 3.81
N GLU A 97 4.01 -9.00 4.94
CA GLU A 97 3.16 -10.19 4.93
C GLU A 97 1.89 -9.99 4.11
N ILE A 98 1.31 -8.80 4.21
CA ILE A 98 0.09 -8.48 3.47
C ILE A 98 0.38 -8.48 1.97
N VAL A 99 1.49 -7.87 1.57
CA VAL A 99 1.91 -7.85 0.16
C VAL A 99 2.21 -9.27 -0.30
N PHE A 100 2.90 -10.04 0.50
CA PHE A 100 3.22 -11.43 0.16
C PHE A 100 1.96 -12.23 -0.11
N GLU A 101 0.99 -12.17 0.79
CA GLU A 101 -0.25 -12.90 0.62
C GLU A 101 -0.99 -12.46 -0.64
N ARG A 102 -0.99 -11.16 -0.91
CA ARG A 102 -1.65 -10.67 -2.11
C ARG A 102 -0.97 -11.18 -3.37
N LEU A 103 0.36 -11.14 -3.42
CA LEU A 103 1.09 -11.60 -4.60
C LEU A 103 0.98 -13.10 -4.79
N SER A 104 0.79 -13.86 -3.71
CA SER A 104 0.62 -15.30 -3.82
C SER A 104 -0.68 -15.69 -4.52
N GLN A 105 -1.61 -14.77 -4.67
CA GLN A 105 -2.86 -14.99 -5.38
C GLN A 105 -2.71 -14.79 -6.89
N ILE A 106 -1.57 -14.27 -7.34
CA ILE A 106 -1.32 -14.03 -8.75
C ILE A 106 -0.75 -15.31 -9.38
N PRO A 107 -1.23 -15.73 -10.56
CA PRO A 107 -0.71 -16.93 -11.20
C PRO A 107 0.80 -16.88 -11.37
N PHE A 108 1.48 -17.98 -11.06
CA PHE A 108 2.93 -18.06 -11.11
C PHE A 108 3.51 -17.60 -12.44
N ALA A 109 2.86 -17.96 -13.53
CA ALA A 109 3.34 -17.60 -14.86
C ALA A 109 3.45 -16.08 -15.05
N LYS A 110 2.61 -15.32 -14.37
CA LYS A 110 2.66 -13.85 -14.47
C LYS A 110 3.76 -13.25 -13.61
N ILE A 111 4.13 -13.91 -12.54
CA ILE A 111 5.17 -13.42 -11.64
C ILE A 111 6.56 -13.82 -12.14
N GLN A 112 6.67 -14.97 -12.78
CA GLN A 112 7.95 -15.54 -13.19
C GLN A 112 8.82 -14.56 -13.98
N ASP A 113 8.24 -13.88 -14.94
CA ASP A 113 8.98 -12.93 -15.77
C ASP A 113 9.59 -11.81 -14.93
N HIS A 114 8.85 -11.33 -13.96
CA HIS A 114 9.31 -10.24 -13.09
C HIS A 114 10.42 -10.72 -12.15
N VAL A 115 10.30 -11.93 -11.65
CA VAL A 115 11.34 -12.50 -10.79
C VAL A 115 12.63 -12.67 -11.56
N GLU A 116 12.58 -13.22 -12.77
CA GLU A 116 13.76 -13.40 -13.60
C GLU A 116 14.41 -12.07 -13.93
N PHE A 117 13.60 -11.06 -14.21
CA PHE A 117 14.11 -9.73 -14.49
C PHE A 117 14.80 -9.13 -13.25
N SER A 118 14.23 -9.36 -12.08
CA SER A 118 14.71 -8.76 -10.83
C SER A 118 16.05 -9.32 -10.37
N ILE A 119 16.39 -10.56 -10.71
CA ILE A 119 17.63 -11.17 -10.28
C ILE A 119 18.80 -10.91 -11.23
N HIS A 120 18.54 -10.27 -12.33
CA HIS A 120 19.61 -9.84 -13.22
C HIS A 120 20.17 -8.53 -12.75
#